data_fea80b4eece8de33480c9cef01e97da7
#
_entry.id   fea80b4eece8de33480c9cef01e97da7
#
_cell.length_a   1.000
_cell.length_b   1.000
_cell.length_c   1.000
_cell.angle_alpha   90.00
_cell.angle_beta   90.00
_cell.angle_gamma   90.00
#
_symmetry.space_group_name_H-M   'P 1'
#
loop_
_entity.id
_entity.type
_entity.pdbx_description
1 polymer ?
#
loop_
_entity_poly.entity_id
_entity_poly.type
_entity_poly.pdbx_seq_one_letter_code
_entity_poly.pdbx_strand_id
1 'polypeptide(L)'
;MQDTVLPVGGGPDGKSPIYVRKGDIVQVTKTVLHRDKDFWGSDADKFRPERWDGMKPFWTFVPFGGGPRRCPAQMMVTTESAYMVARLAQIYPKIEARDPAPYTAVMRIGPSNKTGVKIALFK
;
A
#
# COMPACT_ATOMS: atom_id res chain seq x y z
N MET A 1 18.63 -20.39 0.54
CA MET A 1 17.88 -20.13 1.78
C MET A 1 18.57 -20.86 2.91
N GLN A 2 18.71 -20.25 4.06
CA GLN A 2 19.39 -20.76 5.26
C GLN A 2 18.55 -20.40 6.48
N ASP A 3 18.87 -21.03 7.61
CA ASP A 3 18.30 -20.64 8.90
C ASP A 3 18.67 -19.19 9.20
N THR A 4 17.76 -18.47 9.83
CA THR A 4 17.96 -17.08 10.21
C THR A 4 17.23 -16.73 11.50
N VAL A 5 17.49 -15.55 12.03
CA VAL A 5 16.83 -15.03 13.21
C VAL A 5 16.25 -13.66 12.90
N LEU A 6 14.95 -13.49 13.14
CA LEU A 6 14.35 -12.17 13.19
C LEU A 6 14.68 -11.57 14.56
N PRO A 7 15.20 -10.34 14.63
CA PRO A 7 15.75 -9.80 15.88
C PRO A 7 14.69 -9.54 16.95
N VAL A 8 13.43 -9.32 16.54
CA VAL A 8 12.30 -9.02 17.42
C VAL A 8 11.01 -9.66 16.87
N GLY A 9 9.97 -9.68 17.67
CA GLY A 9 8.64 -10.16 17.32
C GLY A 9 8.20 -11.40 18.11
N GLY A 10 9.11 -12.05 18.82
CA GLY A 10 8.83 -13.21 19.67
C GLY A 10 8.61 -12.85 21.14
N GLY A 11 8.19 -13.84 21.93
CA GLY A 11 7.85 -13.67 23.34
C GLY A 11 6.52 -12.96 23.58
N PRO A 12 6.05 -12.92 24.83
CA PRO A 12 4.78 -12.28 25.18
C PRO A 12 4.73 -10.77 24.91
N ASP A 13 5.88 -10.12 24.94
CA ASP A 13 6.05 -8.69 24.73
C ASP A 13 6.47 -8.30 23.30
N GLY A 14 6.62 -9.28 22.39
CA GLY A 14 7.04 -9.06 21.00
C GLY A 14 8.50 -8.61 20.83
N LYS A 15 9.34 -8.68 21.90
CA LYS A 15 10.71 -8.15 21.87
C LYS A 15 11.79 -9.22 21.73
N SER A 16 11.42 -10.48 21.92
CA SER A 16 12.36 -11.60 21.81
C SER A 16 12.64 -11.93 20.34
N PRO A 17 13.82 -12.48 20.03
CA PRO A 17 14.12 -12.99 18.70
C PRO A 17 13.21 -14.15 18.28
N ILE A 18 12.96 -14.29 16.98
CA ILE A 18 12.25 -15.42 16.40
C ILE A 18 13.22 -16.21 15.52
N TYR A 19 13.43 -17.48 15.85
CA TYR A 19 14.19 -18.39 15.00
C TYR A 19 13.33 -18.85 13.82
N VAL A 20 13.85 -18.69 12.62
CA VAL A 20 13.21 -19.07 11.34
C VAL A 20 14.07 -20.12 10.67
N ARG A 21 13.54 -21.33 10.48
CA ARG A 21 14.25 -22.43 9.85
C ARG A 21 14.28 -22.29 8.34
N LYS A 22 15.27 -22.87 7.71
CA LYS A 22 15.30 -23.05 6.25
C LYS A 22 14.02 -23.74 5.78
N GLY A 23 13.26 -23.07 4.90
CA GLY A 23 11.99 -23.56 4.39
C GLY A 23 10.75 -22.95 5.04
N ASP A 24 10.88 -22.32 6.19
CA ASP A 24 9.77 -21.61 6.82
C ASP A 24 9.35 -20.42 5.95
N ILE A 25 8.05 -20.12 5.93
CA ILE A 25 7.48 -18.98 5.22
C ILE A 25 7.23 -17.84 6.20
N VAL A 26 7.85 -16.69 5.95
CA VAL A 26 7.59 -15.46 6.70
C VAL A 26 6.73 -14.55 5.84
N GLN A 27 5.56 -14.17 6.35
CA GLN A 27 4.61 -13.32 5.63
C GLN A 27 4.39 -12.01 6.37
N VAL A 28 4.42 -10.89 5.63
CA VAL A 28 4.07 -9.56 6.12
C VAL A 28 2.74 -9.14 5.51
N THR A 29 1.78 -8.78 6.35
CA THR A 29 0.48 -8.26 5.91
C THR A 29 0.60 -6.78 5.60
N LYS A 30 0.78 -6.44 4.32
CA LYS A 30 0.96 -5.05 3.86
C LYS A 30 -0.17 -4.12 4.30
N THR A 31 -1.42 -4.61 4.30
CA THR A 31 -2.57 -3.81 4.72
C THR A 31 -2.47 -3.36 6.17
N VAL A 32 -1.95 -4.21 7.05
CA VAL A 32 -1.70 -3.87 8.46
C VAL A 32 -0.52 -2.90 8.55
N LEU A 33 0.61 -3.25 7.92
CA LEU A 33 1.81 -2.41 7.93
C LEU A 33 1.55 -0.98 7.44
N HIS A 34 0.77 -0.83 6.36
CA HIS A 34 0.46 0.48 5.77
C HIS A 34 -0.62 1.26 6.55
N ARG A 35 -1.17 0.69 7.62
CA ARG A 35 -2.15 1.32 8.51
C ARG A 35 -1.75 1.25 9.98
N ASP A 36 -0.51 0.91 10.24
CA ASP A 36 0.02 0.89 11.60
C ASP A 36 -0.03 2.29 12.21
N LYS A 37 -0.85 2.45 13.25
CA LYS A 37 -1.09 3.76 13.88
C LYS A 37 0.10 4.28 14.66
N ASP A 38 0.98 3.40 15.11
CA ASP A 38 2.20 3.80 15.81
C ASP A 38 3.15 4.54 14.87
N PHE A 39 3.14 4.21 13.58
CA PHE A 39 3.93 4.89 12.57
C PHE A 39 3.15 5.98 11.83
N TRP A 40 1.91 5.67 11.37
CA TRP A 40 1.14 6.55 10.48
C TRP A 40 0.26 7.55 11.23
N GLY A 41 0.11 7.39 12.56
CA GLY A 41 -0.76 8.20 13.40
C GLY A 41 -2.20 7.67 13.47
N SER A 42 -2.99 8.27 14.35
CA SER A 42 -4.38 7.85 14.61
C SER A 42 -5.30 7.94 13.40
N ASP A 43 -4.92 8.73 12.40
CA ASP A 43 -5.64 8.92 11.15
C ASP A 43 -5.08 8.08 9.98
N ALA A 44 -4.38 6.98 10.26
CA ALA A 44 -3.77 6.08 9.27
C ALA A 44 -4.77 5.59 8.20
N ASP A 45 -6.04 5.48 8.53
CA ASP A 45 -7.11 5.05 7.63
C ASP A 45 -7.67 6.18 6.74
N LYS A 46 -7.27 7.44 6.99
CA LYS A 46 -7.73 8.58 6.20
C LYS A 46 -6.83 8.82 5.00
N PHE A 47 -7.46 9.08 3.86
CA PHE A 47 -6.74 9.58 2.69
C PHE A 47 -6.28 11.02 2.94
N ARG A 48 -4.99 11.19 3.19
CA ARG A 48 -4.35 12.49 3.47
C ARG A 48 -3.01 12.54 2.73
N PRO A 49 -2.99 13.05 1.50
CA PRO A 49 -1.76 13.14 0.70
C PRO A 49 -0.65 13.95 1.39
N GLU A 50 -0.99 14.97 2.16
CA GLU A 50 -0.07 15.85 2.87
C GLU A 50 0.81 15.10 3.89
N ARG A 51 0.39 13.88 4.31
CA ARG A 51 1.23 13.06 5.20
C ARG A 51 2.60 12.68 4.59
N TRP A 52 2.73 12.78 3.27
CA TRP A 52 3.96 12.48 2.58
C TRP A 52 4.98 13.62 2.59
N ASP A 53 4.55 14.83 3.01
CA ASP A 53 5.43 16.00 3.08
C ASP A 53 6.51 15.76 4.13
N GLY A 54 7.77 15.72 3.69
CA GLY A 54 8.93 15.45 4.54
C GLY A 54 9.07 14.03 5.08
N MET A 55 8.14 13.12 4.79
CA MET A 55 8.17 11.74 5.27
C MET A 55 9.01 10.84 4.36
N LYS A 56 9.85 9.99 4.98
CA LYS A 56 10.62 8.94 4.31
C LYS A 56 10.27 7.58 4.92
N PRO A 57 9.19 6.93 4.46
CA PRO A 57 8.60 5.78 5.14
C PRO A 57 9.41 4.49 5.05
N PHE A 58 10.53 4.47 4.37
CA PHE A 58 11.43 3.34 4.22
C PHE A 58 10.71 1.98 4.14
N TRP A 59 10.93 1.04 5.09
CA TRP A 59 10.31 -0.29 5.10
C TRP A 59 8.87 -0.32 5.65
N THR A 60 8.36 0.78 6.17
CA THR A 60 6.96 0.90 6.64
C THR A 60 5.96 1.09 5.50
N PHE A 61 6.45 1.41 4.29
CA PHE A 61 5.61 1.52 3.10
C PHE A 61 6.25 0.79 1.92
N VAL A 62 5.74 -0.40 1.64
CA VAL A 62 6.27 -1.31 0.61
C VAL A 62 5.18 -1.77 -0.36
N PRO A 63 4.50 -0.85 -1.07
CA PRO A 63 3.36 -1.18 -1.93
C PRO A 63 3.74 -2.18 -3.04
N PHE A 64 4.96 -2.11 -3.51
CA PHE A 64 5.51 -2.98 -4.55
C PHE A 64 6.41 -4.10 -4.01
N GLY A 65 6.44 -4.30 -2.69
CA GLY A 65 7.36 -5.21 -2.03
C GLY A 65 8.75 -4.62 -1.87
N GLY A 66 9.70 -5.47 -1.48
CA GLY A 66 11.10 -5.09 -1.26
C GLY A 66 12.04 -6.25 -1.59
N GLY A 67 13.35 -5.99 -1.57
CA GLY A 67 14.38 -6.98 -1.83
C GLY A 67 14.45 -7.47 -3.28
N PRO A 68 15.12 -8.63 -3.52
CA PRO A 68 15.40 -9.13 -4.88
C PRO A 68 14.15 -9.51 -5.70
N ARG A 69 13.02 -9.72 -5.06
CA ARG A 69 11.73 -10.08 -5.68
C ARG A 69 10.72 -8.93 -5.69
N ARG A 70 11.20 -7.69 -5.58
CA ARG A 70 10.38 -6.49 -5.75
C ARG A 70 9.67 -6.52 -7.10
N CYS A 71 8.47 -5.92 -7.17
CA CYS A 71 7.68 -5.86 -8.40
C CYS A 71 8.49 -5.24 -9.56
N PRO A 72 8.73 -5.94 -10.66
CA PRO A 72 9.49 -5.41 -11.79
C PRO A 72 8.71 -4.33 -12.57
N ALA A 73 7.37 -4.37 -12.51
CA ALA A 73 6.51 -3.44 -13.23
C ALA A 73 6.27 -2.11 -12.48
N GLN A 74 6.92 -1.85 -11.36
CA GLN A 74 6.68 -0.65 -10.55
C GLN A 74 6.81 0.63 -11.38
N MET A 75 7.90 0.80 -12.10
CA MET A 75 8.14 2.02 -12.89
C MET A 75 7.12 2.18 -14.01
N MET A 76 6.78 1.10 -14.69
CA MET A 76 5.78 1.10 -15.76
C MET A 76 4.42 1.55 -15.21
N VAL A 77 3.92 0.88 -14.18
CA VAL A 77 2.60 1.19 -13.59
C VAL A 77 2.51 2.62 -13.05
N THR A 78 3.54 3.10 -12.36
CA THR A 78 3.54 4.47 -11.82
C THR A 78 3.58 5.51 -12.93
N THR A 79 4.35 5.28 -14.00
CA THR A 79 4.42 6.19 -15.14
C THR A 79 3.10 6.21 -15.93
N GLU A 80 2.53 5.05 -16.22
CA GLU A 80 1.24 4.96 -16.92
C GLU A 80 0.11 5.60 -16.11
N SER A 81 0.04 5.34 -14.81
CA SER A 81 -0.96 5.94 -13.93
C SER A 81 -0.82 7.46 -13.87
N ALA A 82 0.40 7.98 -13.73
CA ALA A 82 0.66 9.41 -13.72
C ALA A 82 0.26 10.06 -15.06
N TYR A 83 0.60 9.42 -16.18
CA TYR A 83 0.21 9.89 -17.51
C TYR A 83 -1.32 9.95 -17.66
N MET A 84 -2.02 8.86 -17.28
CA MET A 84 -3.49 8.83 -17.38
C MET A 84 -4.16 9.92 -16.54
N VAL A 85 -3.71 10.10 -15.28
CA VAL A 85 -4.25 11.15 -14.42
C VAL A 85 -3.98 12.54 -15.00
N ALA A 86 -2.77 12.81 -15.46
CA ALA A 86 -2.41 14.09 -16.08
C ALA A 86 -3.27 14.36 -17.34
N ARG A 87 -3.45 13.36 -18.20
CA ARG A 87 -4.28 13.51 -19.41
C ARG A 87 -5.75 13.74 -19.08
N LEU A 88 -6.29 13.03 -18.09
CA LEU A 88 -7.66 13.28 -17.66
C LEU A 88 -7.83 14.70 -17.11
N ALA A 89 -6.91 15.18 -16.28
CA ALA A 89 -6.96 16.53 -15.73
C ALA A 89 -6.80 17.63 -16.80
N GLN A 90 -6.02 17.38 -17.87
CA GLN A 90 -5.87 18.30 -19.00
C GLN A 90 -7.13 18.40 -19.87
N ILE A 91 -7.85 17.27 -20.04
CA ILE A 91 -9.02 17.21 -20.92
C ILE A 91 -10.29 17.65 -20.17
N TYR A 92 -10.38 17.30 -18.89
CA TYR A 92 -11.54 17.51 -18.05
C TYR A 92 -11.16 18.38 -16.84
N PRO A 93 -11.34 19.70 -16.92
CA PRO A 93 -10.99 20.61 -15.83
C PRO A 93 -11.80 20.37 -14.55
N LYS A 94 -12.93 19.67 -14.66
CA LYS A 94 -13.74 19.30 -13.50
C LYS A 94 -14.05 17.80 -13.50
N ILE A 95 -13.65 17.12 -12.42
CA ILE A 95 -13.92 15.71 -12.16
C ILE A 95 -14.66 15.61 -10.84
N GLU A 96 -15.83 14.99 -10.83
CA GLU A 96 -16.64 14.80 -9.63
C GLU A 96 -16.78 13.32 -9.29
N ALA A 97 -16.63 12.95 -8.01
CA ALA A 97 -17.00 11.64 -7.53
C ALA A 97 -18.51 11.45 -7.57
N ARG A 98 -18.96 10.32 -8.11
CA ARG A 98 -20.39 9.92 -8.21
C ARG A 98 -20.66 8.61 -7.49
N ASP A 99 -19.73 8.13 -6.71
CA ASP A 99 -19.89 6.91 -5.91
C ASP A 99 -20.26 7.32 -4.47
N PRO A 100 -21.52 7.07 -4.02
CA PRO A 100 -21.94 7.36 -2.67
C PRO A 100 -21.45 6.31 -1.66
N ALA A 101 -20.98 5.17 -2.15
CA ALA A 101 -20.54 4.07 -1.29
C ALA A 101 -19.08 4.26 -0.84
N PRO A 102 -18.76 3.89 0.40
CA PRO A 102 -17.37 3.87 0.85
C PRO A 102 -16.58 2.79 0.09
N TYR A 103 -15.27 3.01 -0.02
CA TYR A 103 -14.38 2.01 -0.60
C TYR A 103 -14.51 0.66 0.15
N THR A 104 -14.83 -0.39 -0.59
CA THR A 104 -14.90 -1.75 -0.07
C THR A 104 -13.99 -2.64 -0.88
N ALA A 105 -12.89 -3.07 -0.26
CA ALA A 105 -11.94 -3.96 -0.90
C ALA A 105 -12.54 -5.35 -1.13
N VAL A 106 -12.40 -5.86 -2.34
CA VAL A 106 -12.59 -7.28 -2.66
C VAL A 106 -11.32 -7.83 -3.28
N MET A 107 -11.00 -9.06 -2.92
CA MET A 107 -9.83 -9.75 -3.46
C MET A 107 -10.25 -10.53 -4.72
N ARG A 108 -9.55 -10.22 -5.81
CA ARG A 108 -9.62 -10.98 -7.07
C ARG A 108 -8.21 -11.45 -7.41
N ILE A 109 -7.69 -11.15 -8.59
CA ILE A 109 -6.25 -11.31 -8.88
C ILE A 109 -5.43 -10.32 -8.02
N GLY A 110 -6.04 -9.20 -7.64
CA GLY A 110 -5.54 -8.21 -6.70
C GLY A 110 -6.71 -7.50 -6.01
N PRO A 111 -6.44 -6.65 -5.02
CA PRO A 111 -7.48 -5.87 -4.36
C PRO A 111 -8.11 -4.87 -5.33
N SER A 112 -9.43 -4.82 -5.35
CA SER A 112 -10.19 -3.86 -6.15
C SER A 112 -11.38 -3.33 -5.35
N ASN A 113 -11.95 -2.19 -5.77
CA ASN A 113 -13.19 -1.71 -5.17
C ASN A 113 -14.36 -2.58 -5.64
N LYS A 114 -15.20 -3.01 -4.71
CA LYS A 114 -16.36 -3.89 -4.98
C LYS A 114 -17.29 -3.33 -6.05
N THR A 115 -17.53 -2.02 -6.02
CA THR A 115 -18.47 -1.31 -6.91
C THR A 115 -17.80 -0.60 -8.09
N GLY A 116 -16.46 -0.71 -8.20
CA GLY A 116 -15.69 0.07 -9.15
C GLY A 116 -15.53 1.53 -8.70
N VAL A 117 -15.33 2.43 -9.65
CA VAL A 117 -15.22 3.88 -9.41
C VAL A 117 -16.18 4.59 -10.35
N LYS A 118 -17.09 5.40 -9.80
CA LYS A 118 -18.05 6.20 -10.57
C LYS A 118 -17.64 7.66 -10.50
N ILE A 119 -17.38 8.26 -11.65
CA ILE A 119 -17.02 9.67 -11.77
C ILE A 119 -17.84 10.34 -12.86
N ALA A 120 -18.02 11.65 -12.76
CA ALA A 120 -18.51 12.50 -13.84
C ALA A 120 -17.36 13.39 -14.33
N LEU A 121 -17.24 13.52 -15.64
CA LEU A 121 -16.22 14.29 -16.32
C LEU A 121 -16.89 15.46 -17.05
N PHE A 122 -16.40 16.67 -16.84
CA PHE A 122 -16.96 17.88 -17.45
C PHE A 122 -15.86 18.57 -18.30
N LYS A 123 -16.23 18.96 -19.51
CA LYS A 123 -15.41 19.81 -20.38
C LYS A 123 -15.64 21.28 -20.10
#